data_abdc5701fe4a22f1618a1933c1dd05f0
#
_entry.id   abdc5701fe4a22f1618a1933c1dd05f0
#
_cell.length_a   1.000
_cell.length_b   1.000
_cell.length_c   1.000
_cell.angle_alpha   90.00
_cell.angle_beta   90.00
_cell.angle_gamma   90.00
#
_symmetry.space_group_name_H-M   'P 1'
#
loop_
_entity.id
_entity.type
_entity.pdbx_description
1 polymer ?
#
loop_
_entity_poly.entity_id
_entity_poly.type
_entity_poly.pdbx_seq_one_letter_code
_entity_poly.pdbx_strand_id
1 'polypeptide(L)'
;MDENKSKSDLSNWWQNSIIDMEPGKINLRGLPVSDLIGKVTFPQMIWLMVCGELPSDEKANLLECALVSGVDHGPQAPSIAAARMAATCGVGLNNVMATGVNMLGDVHGGAGEQCAELYYDVAKIMENETIENAVIQGLDNWRDKYG
;
A
#
# COMPACT_ATOMS: atom_id res chain seq x y z
N MET A 1 10.82 34.52 -24.06
CA MET A 1 10.38 33.38 -23.20
C MET A 1 9.06 33.80 -22.58
N ASP A 2 8.03 33.06 -22.82
CA ASP A 2 6.66 33.45 -22.50
C ASP A 2 6.41 33.25 -20.99
N GLU A 3 6.34 34.33 -20.22
CA GLU A 3 6.13 34.31 -18.76
C GLU A 3 4.82 33.60 -18.35
N ASN A 4 3.84 33.56 -19.24
CA ASN A 4 2.56 32.86 -19.03
C ASN A 4 2.70 31.33 -19.10
N LYS A 5 3.62 30.81 -19.93
CA LYS A 5 3.87 29.39 -20.05
C LYS A 5 4.57 28.81 -18.81
N SER A 6 5.47 29.59 -18.19
CA SER A 6 6.19 29.17 -16.98
C SER A 6 5.28 29.12 -15.73
N LYS A 7 4.27 29.99 -15.63
CA LYS A 7 3.31 30.00 -14.51
C LYS A 7 2.31 28.83 -14.58
N SER A 8 1.87 28.44 -15.78
CA SER A 8 0.99 27.28 -15.97
C SER A 8 1.71 25.97 -15.66
N ASP A 9 2.97 25.84 -16.04
CA ASP A 9 3.78 24.64 -15.75
C ASP A 9 4.04 24.49 -14.25
N LEU A 10 4.28 25.59 -13.52
CA LEU A 10 4.46 25.57 -12.07
C LEU A 10 3.17 25.23 -11.31
N SER A 11 2.02 25.73 -11.77
CA SER A 11 0.73 25.38 -11.15
C SER A 11 0.36 23.92 -11.34
N ASN A 12 0.68 23.34 -12.50
CA ASN A 12 0.43 21.94 -12.79
C ASN A 12 1.31 20.98 -11.97
N TRP A 13 2.50 21.41 -11.57
CA TRP A 13 3.39 20.61 -10.74
C TRP A 13 2.79 20.25 -9.36
N TRP A 14 1.96 21.12 -8.81
CA TRP A 14 1.34 20.92 -7.50
C TRP A 14 -0.06 20.29 -7.56
N GLN A 15 -0.54 19.98 -8.76
CA GLN A 15 -1.84 19.31 -8.93
C GLN A 15 -1.71 17.79 -8.76
N ASN A 16 -2.70 17.20 -8.13
CA ASN A 16 -2.86 15.75 -8.03
C ASN A 16 -4.36 15.39 -8.01
N SER A 17 -4.68 14.13 -8.25
CA SER A 17 -6.06 13.63 -8.29
C SER A 17 -6.56 13.13 -6.92
N ILE A 18 -5.78 13.32 -5.84
CA ILE A 18 -6.07 12.74 -4.53
C ILE A 18 -6.76 13.75 -3.63
N ILE A 19 -6.25 14.98 -3.59
CA ILE A 19 -6.74 16.03 -2.70
C ILE A 19 -7.09 17.30 -3.49
N ASP A 20 -8.26 17.88 -3.17
CA ASP A 20 -8.66 19.23 -3.54
C ASP A 20 -8.85 20.04 -2.26
N MET A 21 -8.04 21.09 -2.09
CA MET A 21 -7.97 21.85 -0.84
C MET A 21 -8.02 23.35 -1.13
N GLU A 22 -9.01 24.00 -0.53
CA GLU A 22 -9.19 25.45 -0.47
C GLU A 22 -9.45 25.89 0.97
N PRO A 23 -9.29 27.16 1.33
CA PRO A 23 -9.68 27.64 2.65
C PRO A 23 -11.12 27.26 3.02
N GLY A 24 -11.26 26.43 4.08
CA GLY A 24 -12.57 25.94 4.56
C GLY A 24 -13.16 24.76 3.78
N LYS A 25 -12.45 24.22 2.77
CA LYS A 25 -12.89 23.07 1.98
C LYS A 25 -11.73 22.09 1.78
N ILE A 26 -11.90 20.83 2.18
CA ILE A 26 -10.96 19.74 1.94
C ILE A 26 -11.73 18.57 1.39
N ASN A 27 -11.41 18.15 0.17
CA ASN A 27 -11.94 16.93 -0.44
C ASN A 27 -10.82 15.92 -0.65
N LEU A 28 -11.07 14.66 -0.32
CA LEU A 28 -10.19 13.52 -0.55
C LEU A 28 -10.86 12.58 -1.55
N ARG A 29 -10.23 12.36 -2.71
CA ARG A 29 -10.82 11.61 -3.81
C ARG A 29 -12.25 12.09 -4.16
N GLY A 30 -12.48 13.41 -4.10
CA GLY A 30 -13.75 14.04 -4.39
C GLY A 30 -14.79 14.04 -3.26
N LEU A 31 -14.50 13.37 -2.12
CA LEU A 31 -15.39 13.32 -0.96
C LEU A 31 -14.97 14.36 0.09
N PRO A 32 -15.92 15.16 0.63
CA PRO A 32 -15.61 16.10 1.71
C PRO A 32 -15.06 15.37 2.93
N VAL A 33 -13.97 15.88 3.50
CA VAL A 33 -13.35 15.27 4.69
C VAL A 33 -14.31 15.19 5.88
N SER A 34 -15.24 16.15 6.00
CA SER A 34 -16.30 16.15 7.02
C SER A 34 -17.25 14.95 6.90
N ASP A 35 -17.38 14.39 5.70
CA ASP A 35 -18.22 13.23 5.44
C ASP A 35 -17.50 11.91 5.71
N LEU A 36 -16.18 11.95 5.84
CA LEU A 36 -15.33 10.81 6.12
C LEU A 36 -15.04 10.66 7.62
N ILE A 37 -14.77 11.78 8.31
CA ILE A 37 -14.42 11.78 9.74
C ILE A 37 -15.55 11.17 10.56
N GLY A 38 -15.22 10.10 11.33
CA GLY A 38 -16.15 9.40 12.19
C GLY A 38 -17.17 8.51 11.50
N LYS A 39 -17.12 8.40 10.16
CA LYS A 39 -18.04 7.57 9.36
C LYS A 39 -17.35 6.41 8.66
N VAL A 40 -16.07 6.56 8.32
CA VAL A 40 -15.28 5.52 7.66
C VAL A 40 -14.22 4.96 8.61
N THR A 41 -13.88 3.70 8.45
CA THR A 41 -12.77 3.04 9.17
C THR A 41 -11.43 3.39 8.52
N PHE A 42 -10.32 3.14 9.24
CA PHE A 42 -9.00 3.41 8.68
C PHE A 42 -8.67 2.53 7.46
N PRO A 43 -9.01 1.22 7.41
CA PRO A 43 -8.88 0.43 6.19
C PRO A 43 -9.71 0.96 5.01
N GLN A 44 -10.93 1.44 5.25
CA GLN A 44 -11.74 2.09 4.21
C GLN A 44 -11.07 3.35 3.68
N MET A 45 -10.45 4.14 4.58
CA MET A 45 -9.72 5.34 4.18
C MET A 45 -8.45 5.01 3.36
N ILE A 46 -7.67 3.99 3.76
CA ILE A 46 -6.53 3.51 2.97
C ILE A 46 -6.97 3.09 1.58
N TRP A 47 -8.05 2.32 1.49
CA TRP A 47 -8.60 1.87 0.21
C TRP A 47 -9.03 3.04 -0.67
N LEU A 48 -9.77 3.99 -0.11
CA LEU A 48 -10.18 5.20 -0.84
C LEU A 48 -8.98 5.95 -1.41
N MET A 49 -7.92 6.14 -0.63
CA MET A 49 -6.72 6.88 -1.06
C MET A 49 -5.97 6.16 -2.18
N VAL A 50 -5.90 4.83 -2.14
CA VAL A 50 -5.17 4.01 -3.13
C VAL A 50 -6.03 3.75 -4.37
N CYS A 51 -7.27 3.30 -4.19
CA CYS A 51 -8.14 2.84 -5.28
C CYS A 51 -9.05 3.94 -5.86
N GLY A 52 -9.29 5.04 -5.11
CA GLY A 52 -10.10 6.17 -5.55
C GLY A 52 -11.60 6.06 -5.23
N GLU A 53 -12.04 4.97 -4.63
CA GLU A 53 -13.43 4.72 -4.23
C GLU A 53 -13.48 4.06 -2.86
N LEU A 54 -14.61 4.18 -2.15
CA LEU A 54 -14.81 3.45 -0.90
C LEU A 54 -15.06 1.96 -1.18
N PRO A 55 -14.43 1.05 -0.42
CA PRO A 55 -14.64 -0.39 -0.57
C PRO A 55 -15.98 -0.81 0.05
N SER A 56 -16.44 -2.03 -0.29
CA SER A 56 -17.45 -2.70 0.52
C SER A 56 -16.88 -3.07 1.90
N ASP A 57 -17.76 -3.35 2.87
CA ASP A 57 -17.34 -3.72 4.23
C ASP A 57 -16.50 -5.00 4.22
N GLU A 58 -16.82 -5.97 3.35
CA GLU A 58 -16.04 -7.21 3.22
C GLU A 58 -14.61 -6.95 2.74
N LYS A 59 -14.44 -6.06 1.74
CA LYS A 59 -13.11 -5.67 1.25
C LYS A 59 -12.33 -4.90 2.31
N ALA A 60 -13.00 -4.01 3.05
CA ALA A 60 -12.38 -3.26 4.14
C ALA A 60 -11.91 -4.21 5.26
N ASN A 61 -12.76 -5.16 5.65
CA ASN A 61 -12.43 -6.17 6.66
C ASN A 61 -11.27 -7.07 6.22
N LEU A 62 -11.23 -7.47 4.95
CA LEU A 62 -10.10 -8.24 4.41
C LEU A 62 -8.79 -7.46 4.48
N LEU A 63 -8.81 -6.19 4.09
CA LEU A 63 -7.64 -5.30 4.21
C LEU A 63 -7.22 -5.12 5.67
N GLU A 64 -8.17 -4.97 6.60
CA GLU A 64 -7.88 -4.88 8.04
C GLU A 64 -7.20 -6.16 8.54
N CYS A 65 -7.70 -7.34 8.16
CA CYS A 65 -7.06 -8.60 8.52
C CYS A 65 -5.60 -8.68 8.00
N ALA A 66 -5.36 -8.24 6.77
CA ALA A 66 -4.02 -8.20 6.21
C ALA A 66 -3.09 -7.23 6.98
N LEU A 67 -3.58 -6.03 7.31
CA LEU A 67 -2.83 -5.04 8.09
C LEU A 67 -2.53 -5.54 9.52
N VAL A 68 -3.50 -6.18 10.16
CA VAL A 68 -3.31 -6.76 11.51
C VAL A 68 -2.31 -7.90 11.48
N SER A 69 -2.35 -8.77 10.46
CA SER A 69 -1.40 -9.89 10.33
C SER A 69 0.04 -9.43 10.10
N GLY A 70 0.22 -8.27 9.47
CA GLY A 70 1.54 -7.70 9.14
C GLY A 70 2.03 -6.62 10.11
N VAL A 71 1.39 -6.44 11.28
CA VAL A 71 1.66 -5.28 12.15
C VAL A 71 3.07 -5.28 12.76
N ASP A 72 3.64 -6.45 13.05
CA ASP A 72 4.99 -6.58 13.60
C ASP A 72 5.60 -7.94 13.26
N HIS A 73 6.85 -7.95 12.80
CA HIS A 73 7.65 -9.15 12.50
C HIS A 73 8.68 -9.51 13.58
N GLY A 74 8.70 -8.79 14.68
CA GLY A 74 9.64 -8.99 15.76
C GLY A 74 11.02 -8.36 15.52
N PRO A 75 11.89 -8.36 16.55
CA PRO A 75 13.11 -7.55 16.58
C PRO A 75 14.21 -8.04 15.62
N GLN A 76 14.13 -9.25 15.10
CA GLN A 76 15.10 -9.86 14.19
C GLN A 76 14.84 -9.52 12.72
N ALA A 77 13.70 -8.91 12.37
CA ALA A 77 13.47 -8.47 11.01
C ALA A 77 14.55 -7.45 10.59
N PRO A 78 15.12 -7.55 9.37
CA PRO A 78 16.23 -6.70 8.95
C PRO A 78 15.93 -5.20 9.10
N SER A 79 14.76 -4.75 8.73
CA SER A 79 14.32 -3.34 8.87
C SER A 79 14.29 -2.91 10.33
N ILE A 80 13.73 -3.73 11.22
CA ILE A 80 13.65 -3.43 12.66
C ILE A 80 15.03 -3.44 13.29
N ALA A 81 15.88 -4.41 12.93
CA ALA A 81 17.26 -4.49 13.43
C ALA A 81 18.07 -3.25 13.02
N ALA A 82 17.97 -2.82 11.75
CA ALA A 82 18.64 -1.62 11.25
C ALA A 82 18.13 -0.33 11.94
N ALA A 83 16.82 -0.21 12.11
CA ALA A 83 16.21 0.92 12.82
C ALA A 83 16.69 0.98 14.30
N ARG A 84 16.74 -0.16 14.98
CA ARG A 84 17.26 -0.24 16.37
C ARG A 84 18.74 0.13 16.46
N MET A 85 19.57 -0.31 15.51
CA MET A 85 20.96 0.13 15.43
C MET A 85 21.09 1.64 15.20
N ALA A 86 20.33 2.21 14.27
CA ALA A 86 20.33 3.65 14.04
C ALA A 86 19.95 4.44 15.29
N ALA A 87 18.99 3.96 16.08
CA ALA A 87 18.61 4.59 17.35
C ALA A 87 19.77 4.67 18.36
N THR A 88 20.66 3.68 18.39
CA THR A 88 21.85 3.69 19.27
C THR A 88 22.90 4.73 18.86
N CYS A 89 22.84 5.21 17.62
CA CYS A 89 23.73 6.27 17.13
C CYS A 89 23.31 7.69 17.55
N GLY A 90 22.18 7.83 18.28
CA GLY A 90 21.69 9.12 18.76
C GLY A 90 21.03 9.99 17.69
N VAL A 91 20.66 9.41 16.54
CA VAL A 91 19.90 10.12 15.50
C VAL A 91 18.43 10.28 15.88
N GLY A 92 17.75 11.28 15.30
CA GLY A 92 16.33 11.51 15.56
C GLY A 92 15.43 10.37 15.08
N LEU A 93 14.23 10.26 15.66
CA LEU A 93 13.25 9.20 15.34
C LEU A 93 12.92 9.14 13.85
N ASN A 94 12.85 10.28 13.17
CA ASN A 94 12.63 10.34 11.72
C ASN A 94 13.71 9.59 10.93
N ASN A 95 14.98 9.71 11.32
CA ASN A 95 16.09 9.01 10.69
C ASN A 95 16.07 7.50 11.03
N VAL A 96 15.67 7.16 12.26
CA VAL A 96 15.49 5.76 12.67
C VAL A 96 14.43 5.08 11.79
N MET A 97 13.28 5.72 11.62
CA MET A 97 12.20 5.20 10.76
C MET A 97 12.62 5.14 9.29
N ALA A 98 13.28 6.18 8.78
CA ALA A 98 13.78 6.19 7.40
C ALA A 98 14.77 5.03 7.15
N THR A 99 15.66 4.74 8.11
CA THR A 99 16.60 3.61 8.02
C THR A 99 15.85 2.29 7.91
N GLY A 100 14.81 2.07 8.71
CA GLY A 100 13.97 0.87 8.63
C GLY A 100 13.25 0.75 7.29
N VAL A 101 12.62 1.83 6.82
CA VAL A 101 11.90 1.85 5.54
C VAL A 101 12.84 1.60 4.36
N ASN A 102 14.05 2.15 4.37
CA ASN A 102 15.05 1.98 3.31
C ASN A 102 15.57 0.52 3.19
N MET A 103 15.29 -0.34 4.17
CA MET A 103 15.61 -1.76 4.10
C MET A 103 14.55 -2.60 3.38
N LEU A 104 13.38 -2.01 3.08
CA LEU A 104 12.32 -2.71 2.37
C LEU A 104 12.62 -2.77 0.86
N GLY A 105 12.38 -3.93 0.28
CA GLY A 105 12.59 -4.20 -1.15
C GLY A 105 11.92 -5.52 -1.53
N ASP A 106 12.25 -6.04 -2.70
CA ASP A 106 11.60 -7.21 -3.31
C ASP A 106 11.75 -8.50 -2.47
N VAL A 107 12.81 -8.60 -1.67
CA VAL A 107 13.04 -9.75 -0.79
C VAL A 107 12.50 -9.48 0.61
N HIS A 108 12.90 -8.38 1.24
CA HIS A 108 12.41 -7.98 2.56
C HIS A 108 11.26 -6.99 2.41
N GLY A 109 10.04 -7.46 2.49
CA GLY A 109 8.80 -6.68 2.26
C GLY A 109 8.01 -7.13 1.03
N GLY A 110 8.60 -7.96 0.13
CA GLY A 110 7.97 -8.41 -1.11
C GLY A 110 6.95 -9.55 -0.96
N ALA A 111 6.81 -10.16 0.22
CA ALA A 111 5.93 -11.32 0.41
C ALA A 111 4.45 -11.06 0.05
N GLY A 112 3.97 -9.82 0.27
CA GLY A 112 2.60 -9.43 -0.11
C GLY A 112 2.39 -9.40 -1.62
N GLU A 113 3.36 -8.90 -2.37
CA GLU A 113 3.34 -8.88 -3.84
C GLU A 113 3.40 -10.30 -4.39
N GLN A 114 4.29 -11.14 -3.86
CA GLN A 114 4.39 -12.55 -4.23
C GLN A 114 3.09 -13.32 -3.96
N CYS A 115 2.45 -13.06 -2.82
CA CYS A 115 1.14 -13.65 -2.51
C CYS A 115 0.08 -13.21 -3.51
N ALA A 116 0.03 -11.93 -3.87
CA ALA A 116 -0.89 -11.42 -4.88
C ALA A 116 -0.65 -12.05 -6.26
N GLU A 117 0.62 -12.22 -6.67
CA GLU A 117 1.00 -12.90 -7.92
C GLU A 117 0.43 -14.32 -7.96
N LEU A 118 0.61 -15.11 -6.88
CA LEU A 118 0.05 -16.47 -6.80
C LEU A 118 -1.48 -16.46 -6.94
N TYR A 119 -2.18 -15.54 -6.28
CA TYR A 119 -3.64 -15.45 -6.43
C TYR A 119 -4.07 -15.08 -7.85
N TYR A 120 -3.36 -14.17 -8.52
CA TYR A 120 -3.65 -13.82 -9.92
C TYR A 120 -3.40 -15.00 -10.86
N ASP A 121 -2.34 -15.78 -10.65
CA ASP A 121 -2.04 -16.97 -11.45
C ASP A 121 -3.12 -18.03 -11.29
N VAL A 122 -3.53 -18.32 -10.05
CA VAL A 122 -4.64 -19.22 -9.75
C VAL A 122 -5.94 -18.74 -10.39
N ALA A 123 -6.28 -17.46 -10.26
CA ALA A 123 -7.50 -16.89 -10.85
C ALA A 123 -7.51 -17.03 -12.38
N LYS A 124 -6.37 -16.85 -13.03
CA LYS A 124 -6.23 -17.04 -14.48
C LYS A 124 -6.40 -18.49 -14.91
N ILE A 125 -5.87 -19.45 -14.14
CA ILE A 125 -6.04 -20.88 -14.41
C ILE A 125 -7.52 -21.28 -14.24
N MET A 126 -8.21 -20.68 -13.27
CA MET A 126 -9.65 -20.92 -13.01
C MET A 126 -10.56 -20.53 -14.19
N GLU A 127 -10.11 -19.75 -15.15
CA GLU A 127 -10.90 -19.46 -16.36
C GLU A 127 -11.23 -20.74 -17.17
N ASN A 128 -10.42 -21.81 -17.03
CA ASN A 128 -10.53 -23.04 -17.79
C ASN A 128 -10.54 -24.31 -16.93
N GLU A 129 -10.39 -24.20 -15.61
CA GLU A 129 -10.24 -25.31 -14.68
C GLU A 129 -11.11 -25.12 -13.43
N THR A 130 -11.31 -26.21 -12.68
CA THR A 130 -11.91 -26.11 -11.34
C THR A 130 -10.97 -25.41 -10.37
N ILE A 131 -11.53 -24.85 -9.29
CA ILE A 131 -10.72 -24.15 -8.28
C ILE A 131 -9.66 -25.09 -7.66
N GLU A 132 -10.00 -26.36 -7.42
CA GLU A 132 -9.09 -27.35 -6.86
C GLU A 132 -7.89 -27.59 -7.78
N ASN A 133 -8.15 -27.81 -9.07
CA ASN A 133 -7.10 -27.99 -10.07
C ASN A 133 -6.27 -26.73 -10.27
N ALA A 134 -6.91 -25.57 -10.31
CA ALA A 134 -6.22 -24.28 -10.47
C ALA A 134 -5.27 -23.99 -9.31
N VAL A 135 -5.69 -24.30 -8.07
CA VAL A 135 -4.83 -24.14 -6.89
C VAL A 135 -3.63 -25.09 -6.95
N ILE A 136 -3.85 -26.37 -7.28
CA ILE A 136 -2.76 -27.36 -7.39
C ILE A 136 -1.76 -26.91 -8.45
N GLN A 137 -2.23 -26.55 -9.64
CA GLN A 137 -1.37 -26.12 -10.74
C GLN A 137 -0.66 -24.79 -10.43
N GLY A 138 -1.35 -23.84 -9.81
CA GLY A 138 -0.75 -22.56 -9.38
C GLY A 138 0.38 -22.77 -8.36
N LEU A 139 0.18 -23.67 -7.39
CA LEU A 139 1.20 -24.01 -6.40
C LEU A 139 2.40 -24.75 -7.01
N ASP A 140 2.16 -25.63 -8.00
CA ASP A 140 3.24 -26.33 -8.69
C ASP A 140 4.07 -25.33 -9.53
N ASN A 141 3.42 -24.46 -10.31
CA ASN A 141 4.09 -23.39 -11.05
C ASN A 141 4.90 -22.47 -10.12
N TRP A 142 4.37 -22.17 -8.93
CA TRP A 142 5.04 -21.37 -7.93
C TRP A 142 6.32 -22.04 -7.42
N ARG A 143 6.24 -23.34 -7.09
CA ARG A 143 7.41 -24.12 -6.65
C ARG A 143 8.49 -24.20 -7.73
N ASP A 144 8.10 -24.38 -8.99
CA ASP A 144 9.03 -24.41 -10.12
C ASP A 144 9.74 -23.07 -10.32
N LYS A 145 9.06 -21.95 -10.03
CA LYS A 145 9.60 -20.59 -10.19
C LYS A 145 10.51 -20.16 -9.05
N TYR A 146 10.16 -20.53 -7.81
CA TYR A 146 10.80 -19.98 -6.61
C TYR A 146 11.48 -21.04 -5.73
N GLY A 147 11.30 -22.31 -5.98
CA GLY A 147 11.93 -23.42 -5.26
C GLY A 147 11.09 -23.91 -4.09
#